data_3602795f48a1bba3592203c821787319
#
_entry.id   3602795f48a1bba3592203c821787319
#
_cell.length_a   1.000
_cell.length_b   1.000
_cell.length_c   1.000
_cell.angle_alpha   90.00
_cell.angle_beta   90.00
_cell.angle_gamma   90.00
#
_symmetry.space_group_name_H-M   'P 1'
#
loop_
_entity.id
_entity.type
_entity.pdbx_description
1 polymer ?
#
loop_
_entity_poly.entity_id
_entity_poly.type
_entity_poly.pdbx_seq_one_letter_code
_entity_poly.pdbx_strand_id
1 'polypeptide(L)'
;MQPAKAKGYNKGRFSFNKKGGRCEACAGDGIIKIEMHFLPDVYVPCEVCHGKRYNRETLEVKYKGKSIYDVLNMTVEEACDFFSNIPSISRKMETLRDVGLGYIRLGQPSTELSGGEAQRIKLAAELSKRSTGKTIYILDEPTTGLHFADV
;
A
#
# COMPACT_ATOMS: atom_id res chain seq x y z
N MET A 1 -15.77 -1.96 10.86
CA MET A 1 -16.26 -0.92 9.91
C MET A 1 -17.79 -0.94 9.80
N GLN A 2 -18.46 -0.26 10.73
CA GLN A 2 -19.93 -0.19 10.72
C GLN A 2 -20.50 0.48 9.44
N PRO A 3 -19.94 1.60 8.90
CA PRO A 3 -20.50 2.22 7.71
C PRO A 3 -20.51 1.31 6.46
N ALA A 4 -19.48 0.49 6.29
CA ALA A 4 -19.41 -0.46 5.18
C ALA A 4 -20.45 -1.58 5.33
N LYS A 5 -20.62 -2.09 6.52
CA LYS A 5 -21.64 -3.12 6.82
C LYS A 5 -23.06 -2.60 6.61
N ALA A 6 -23.33 -1.34 6.98
CA ALA A 6 -24.63 -0.71 6.78
C ALA A 6 -25.01 -0.62 5.30
N LYS A 7 -24.03 -0.47 4.43
CA LYS A 7 -24.21 -0.45 2.97
C LYS A 7 -24.16 -1.84 2.31
N GLY A 8 -23.97 -2.90 3.09
CA GLY A 8 -23.83 -4.26 2.58
C GLY A 8 -22.50 -4.55 1.89
N TYR A 9 -21.48 -3.73 2.12
CA TYR A 9 -20.16 -3.88 1.52
C TYR A 9 -19.32 -4.88 2.29
N ASN A 10 -18.65 -5.77 1.58
CA ASN A 10 -17.68 -6.68 2.16
C ASN A 10 -16.23 -6.15 1.96
N LYS A 11 -15.27 -6.83 2.56
CA LYS A 11 -13.85 -6.43 2.48
C LYS A 11 -13.29 -6.42 1.05
N GLY A 12 -13.84 -7.25 0.15
CA GLY A 12 -13.41 -7.31 -1.25
C GLY A 12 -13.66 -6.02 -2.01
N ARG A 13 -14.63 -5.21 -1.58
CA ARG A 13 -14.92 -3.92 -2.21
C ARG A 13 -13.76 -2.93 -2.08
N PHE A 14 -12.95 -3.08 -1.05
CA PHE A 14 -11.82 -2.20 -0.78
C PHE A 14 -10.50 -2.71 -1.37
N SER A 15 -10.56 -3.81 -2.13
CA SER A 15 -9.40 -4.34 -2.85
C SER A 15 -9.35 -3.77 -4.27
N PHE A 16 -8.24 -3.13 -4.63
CA PHE A 16 -8.03 -2.67 -6.00
C PHE A 16 -7.73 -3.82 -6.97
N ASN A 17 -7.52 -5.02 -6.47
CA ASN A 17 -7.29 -6.23 -7.29
C ASN A 17 -8.59 -6.95 -7.69
N LYS A 18 -9.72 -6.53 -7.15
CA LYS A 18 -11.02 -7.17 -7.39
C LYS A 18 -12.03 -6.16 -7.95
N LYS A 19 -12.88 -6.65 -8.82
CA LYS A 19 -14.00 -5.87 -9.34
C LYS A 19 -15.02 -5.59 -8.23
N GLY A 20 -15.76 -4.52 -8.36
CA GLY A 20 -16.85 -4.13 -7.48
C GLY A 20 -16.67 -2.77 -6.84
N GLY A 21 -15.52 -2.50 -6.25
CA GLY A 21 -15.24 -1.21 -5.62
C GLY A 21 -14.17 -0.39 -6.30
N ARG A 22 -13.33 -1.00 -7.13
CA ARG A 22 -12.26 -0.31 -7.83
C ARG A 22 -12.76 0.48 -9.04
N CYS A 23 -11.98 1.43 -9.50
CA CYS A 23 -12.21 2.09 -10.77
C CYS A 23 -11.90 1.10 -11.90
N GLU A 24 -12.89 0.78 -12.72
CA GLU A 24 -12.70 -0.17 -13.82
C GLU A 24 -11.98 0.44 -15.03
N ALA A 25 -11.96 1.77 -15.17
CA ALA A 25 -11.23 2.42 -16.26
C ALA A 25 -9.73 2.17 -16.17
N CYS A 26 -9.17 2.14 -14.96
CA CYS A 26 -7.75 1.86 -14.71
C CYS A 26 -7.53 0.53 -13.99
N ALA A 27 -8.56 -0.26 -13.80
CA ALA A 27 -8.51 -1.53 -13.06
C ALA A 27 -7.91 -1.39 -11.65
N GLY A 28 -8.14 -0.26 -11.00
CA GLY A 28 -7.66 0.02 -9.66
C GLY A 28 -6.23 0.57 -9.57
N ASP A 29 -5.55 0.77 -10.69
CA ASP A 29 -4.15 1.24 -10.69
C ASP A 29 -4.02 2.75 -10.41
N GLY A 30 -5.07 3.52 -10.67
CA GLY A 30 -5.06 4.97 -10.54
C GLY A 30 -4.29 5.69 -11.64
N ILE A 31 -3.53 4.95 -12.44
CA ILE A 31 -2.75 5.45 -13.55
C ILE A 31 -3.00 4.60 -14.79
N ILE A 32 -2.79 5.20 -15.96
CA ILE A 32 -2.88 4.52 -17.24
C ILE A 32 -1.52 4.57 -17.91
N LYS A 33 -1.05 3.41 -18.37
CA LYS A 33 0.20 3.27 -19.08
C LYS A 33 -0.04 3.61 -20.54
N ILE A 34 0.74 4.54 -21.07
CA ILE A 34 0.77 4.87 -22.50
C ILE A 34 2.04 4.26 -23.08
N GLU A 35 1.87 3.27 -23.95
CA GLU A 35 3.00 2.62 -24.63
C GLU A 35 3.45 3.46 -25.83
N MET A 36 4.76 3.67 -25.93
CA MET A 36 5.39 4.38 -27.03
C MET A 36 6.41 3.48 -27.70
N HIS A 37 6.39 3.41 -29.06
CA HIS A 37 7.19 2.43 -29.81
C HIS A 37 8.70 2.59 -29.65
N PHE A 38 9.21 3.80 -29.50
CA PHE A 38 10.66 4.06 -29.44
C PHE A 38 11.09 4.88 -28.22
N LEU A 39 10.16 5.13 -27.32
CA LEU A 39 10.38 5.92 -26.12
C LEU A 39 9.93 5.12 -24.89
N PRO A 40 10.45 5.46 -23.70
CA PRO A 40 9.96 4.84 -22.46
C PRO A 40 8.44 5.03 -22.28
N ASP A 41 7.80 4.04 -21.70
CA ASP A 41 6.38 4.12 -21.40
C ASP A 41 6.08 5.30 -20.48
N VAL A 42 4.95 5.96 -20.72
CA VAL A 42 4.51 7.11 -19.93
C VAL A 42 3.29 6.68 -19.09
N TYR A 43 3.28 7.07 -17.82
CA TYR A 43 2.17 6.82 -16.91
C TYR A 43 1.45 8.14 -16.62
N VAL A 44 0.14 8.17 -16.88
CA VAL A 44 -0.68 9.35 -16.61
C VAL A 44 -1.79 9.00 -15.62
N PRO A 45 -2.25 9.97 -14.79
CA PRO A 45 -3.38 9.72 -13.90
C PRO A 45 -4.63 9.30 -14.68
N CYS A 46 -5.40 8.38 -14.11
CA CYS A 46 -6.68 7.97 -14.69
C CYS A 46 -7.66 9.15 -14.66
N GLU A 47 -8.22 9.50 -15.79
CA GLU A 47 -9.16 10.64 -15.90
C GLU A 47 -10.51 10.37 -15.23
N VAL A 48 -10.89 9.11 -15.08
CA VAL A 48 -12.16 8.73 -14.46
C VAL A 48 -12.12 8.84 -12.95
N CYS A 49 -11.09 8.27 -12.32
CA CYS A 49 -10.95 8.28 -10.86
C CYS A 49 -9.98 9.35 -10.34
N HIS A 50 -9.31 10.07 -11.23
CA HIS A 50 -8.31 11.11 -10.86
C HIS A 50 -7.21 10.58 -9.92
N GLY A 51 -6.79 9.35 -10.14
CA GLY A 51 -5.77 8.70 -9.34
C GLY A 51 -6.27 8.06 -8.05
N LYS A 52 -7.56 8.10 -7.76
CA LYS A 52 -8.13 7.62 -6.49
C LYS A 52 -8.30 6.11 -6.42
N ARG A 53 -8.22 5.39 -7.52
CA ARG A 53 -8.28 3.92 -7.64
C ARG A 53 -9.64 3.26 -7.42
N TYR A 54 -10.58 3.94 -6.78
CA TYR A 54 -11.87 3.39 -6.37
C TYR A 54 -13.02 4.18 -6.97
N ASN A 55 -14.19 3.54 -7.07
CA ASN A 55 -15.39 4.24 -7.49
C ASN A 55 -15.90 5.16 -6.36
N ARG A 56 -16.83 6.03 -6.73
CA ARG A 56 -17.35 7.05 -5.82
C ARG A 56 -18.01 6.45 -4.57
N GLU A 57 -18.78 5.40 -4.75
CA GLU A 57 -19.52 4.75 -3.66
C GLU A 57 -18.57 4.17 -2.61
N THR A 58 -17.46 3.58 -3.04
CA THR A 58 -16.42 3.06 -2.15
C THR A 58 -15.74 4.19 -1.38
N LEU A 59 -15.48 5.31 -2.06
CA LEU A 59 -14.83 6.47 -1.45
C LEU A 59 -15.72 7.21 -0.44
N GLU A 60 -17.03 6.99 -0.47
CA GLU A 60 -17.96 7.55 0.52
C GLU A 60 -17.85 6.87 1.90
N VAL A 61 -17.32 5.65 1.96
CA VAL A 61 -17.11 4.95 3.22
C VAL A 61 -15.90 5.55 3.95
N LYS A 62 -16.12 6.01 5.18
CA LYS A 62 -15.08 6.66 6.00
C LYS A 62 -14.80 5.85 7.26
N TYR A 63 -13.54 5.83 7.66
CA TYR A 63 -13.08 5.37 8.95
C TYR A 63 -12.25 6.48 9.59
N LYS A 64 -12.68 6.96 10.75
CA LYS A 64 -12.08 8.14 11.42
C LYS A 64 -11.94 9.35 10.48
N GLY A 65 -12.93 9.56 9.61
CA GLY A 65 -12.96 10.67 8.65
C GLY A 65 -12.11 10.46 7.40
N LYS A 66 -11.49 9.29 7.21
CA LYS A 66 -10.62 8.99 6.08
C LYS A 66 -11.25 7.92 5.17
N SER A 67 -11.22 8.17 3.84
CA SER A 67 -11.59 7.17 2.83
C SER A 67 -10.43 6.19 2.60
N ILE A 68 -10.68 5.12 1.84
CA ILE A 68 -9.59 4.20 1.45
C ILE A 68 -8.50 4.91 0.64
N TYR A 69 -8.85 5.91 -0.16
CA TYR A 69 -7.88 6.72 -0.87
C TYR A 69 -6.99 7.51 0.09
N ASP A 70 -7.58 8.13 1.09
CA ASP A 70 -6.82 8.87 2.11
C ASP A 70 -5.87 7.95 2.87
N VAL A 71 -6.32 6.73 3.19
CA VAL A 71 -5.49 5.72 3.87
C VAL A 71 -4.31 5.31 2.98
N LEU A 72 -4.53 5.08 1.69
CA LEU A 72 -3.46 4.71 0.77
C LEU A 72 -2.42 5.83 0.56
N ASN A 73 -2.81 7.08 0.78
CA ASN A 73 -1.89 8.22 0.73
C ASN A 73 -1.12 8.45 2.03
N MET A 74 -1.48 7.76 3.12
CA MET A 74 -0.73 7.84 4.37
C MET A 74 0.64 7.21 4.21
N THR A 75 1.64 7.78 4.89
CA THR A 75 2.90 7.09 5.10
C THR A 75 2.71 5.96 6.10
N VAL A 76 3.63 5.01 6.12
CA VAL A 76 3.63 3.92 7.10
C VAL A 76 3.65 4.48 8.52
N GLU A 77 4.43 5.52 8.77
CA GLU A 77 4.52 6.17 10.08
C GLU A 77 3.17 6.75 10.53
N GLU A 78 2.49 7.47 9.63
CA GLU A 78 1.15 8.01 9.91
C GLU A 78 0.13 6.88 10.17
N ALA A 79 0.24 5.78 9.42
CA ALA A 79 -0.64 4.63 9.59
C ALA A 79 -0.41 3.90 10.92
N CYS A 80 0.79 3.89 11.46
CA CYS A 80 1.07 3.35 12.80
C CYS A 80 0.19 4.04 13.85
N ASP A 81 0.10 5.34 13.81
CA ASP A 81 -0.72 6.12 14.73
C ASP A 81 -2.21 5.98 14.44
N PHE A 82 -2.58 6.04 13.16
CA PHE A 82 -3.97 5.97 12.72
C PHE A 82 -4.65 4.63 13.08
N PHE A 83 -3.92 3.53 12.96
CA PHE A 83 -4.42 2.18 13.24
C PHE A 83 -3.91 1.64 14.58
N SER A 84 -3.48 2.48 15.50
CA SER A 84 -2.92 2.06 16.80
C SER A 84 -3.86 1.18 17.63
N ASN A 85 -5.17 1.34 17.48
CA ASN A 85 -6.19 0.55 18.16
C ASN A 85 -6.60 -0.73 17.41
N ILE A 86 -5.98 -1.04 16.30
CA ILE A 86 -6.24 -2.26 15.51
C ILE A 86 -4.94 -3.07 15.44
N PRO A 87 -4.73 -4.02 16.39
CA PRO A 87 -3.43 -4.72 16.50
C PRO A 87 -2.99 -5.46 15.25
N SER A 88 -3.93 -6.04 14.50
CA SER A 88 -3.62 -6.77 13.26
C SER A 88 -3.02 -5.89 12.17
N ILE A 89 -3.38 -4.61 12.14
CA ILE A 89 -2.83 -3.63 11.19
C ILE A 89 -1.61 -2.96 11.78
N SER A 90 -1.68 -2.51 13.04
CA SER A 90 -0.59 -1.76 13.67
C SER A 90 0.71 -2.55 13.73
N ARG A 91 0.64 -3.86 13.99
CA ARG A 91 1.84 -4.72 13.98
C ARG A 91 2.55 -4.73 12.64
N LYS A 92 1.80 -4.80 11.55
CA LYS A 92 2.36 -4.77 10.19
C LYS A 92 2.98 -3.43 9.86
N MET A 93 2.31 -2.35 10.27
CA MET A 93 2.83 -0.99 10.06
C MET A 93 4.10 -0.75 10.88
N GLU A 94 4.12 -1.20 12.14
CA GLU A 94 5.31 -1.11 13.00
C GLU A 94 6.48 -1.90 12.41
N THR A 95 6.24 -3.10 11.88
CA THR A 95 7.28 -3.90 11.22
C THR A 95 7.86 -3.16 10.01
N LEU A 96 7.02 -2.56 9.19
CA LEU A 96 7.48 -1.76 8.05
C LEU A 96 8.29 -0.54 8.49
N ARG A 97 7.85 0.13 9.56
CA ARG A 97 8.61 1.25 10.14
C ARG A 97 9.96 0.80 10.66
N ASP A 98 10.00 -0.36 11.36
CA ASP A 98 11.22 -0.87 11.99
C ASP A 98 12.27 -1.32 10.96
N VAL A 99 11.85 -1.70 9.75
CA VAL A 99 12.80 -1.98 8.65
C VAL A 99 13.21 -0.72 7.88
N GLY A 100 12.85 0.46 8.36
CA GLY A 100 13.24 1.74 7.76
C GLY A 100 12.32 2.28 6.70
N LEU A 101 11.09 1.78 6.58
CA LEU A 101 10.12 2.16 5.54
C LEU A 101 9.00 3.09 6.06
N GLY A 102 9.22 3.80 7.18
CA GLY A 102 8.21 4.70 7.74
C GLY A 102 7.76 5.81 6.79
N TYR A 103 8.60 6.21 5.85
CA TYR A 103 8.34 7.29 4.90
C TYR A 103 7.55 6.86 3.65
N ILE A 104 7.40 5.57 3.40
CA ILE A 104 6.71 5.06 2.21
C ILE A 104 5.20 5.20 2.38
N ARG A 105 4.50 5.57 1.32
CA ARG A 105 3.04 5.60 1.30
C ARG A 105 2.48 4.20 1.10
N LEU A 106 1.36 3.90 1.76
CA LEU A 106 0.73 2.58 1.69
C LEU A 106 0.32 2.19 0.26
N GLY A 107 -0.14 3.14 -0.52
CA GLY A 107 -0.57 2.93 -1.89
C GLY A 107 0.51 3.19 -2.95
N GLN A 108 1.76 3.32 -2.56
CA GLN A 108 2.83 3.63 -3.50
C GLN A 108 3.00 2.51 -4.54
N PRO A 109 3.01 2.82 -5.84
CA PRO A 109 3.22 1.80 -6.86
C PRO A 109 4.60 1.14 -6.74
N SER A 110 4.67 -0.16 -7.01
CA SER A 110 5.93 -0.91 -6.95
C SER A 110 6.99 -0.37 -7.92
N THR A 111 6.56 0.25 -9.01
CA THR A 111 7.45 0.87 -10.00
C THR A 111 8.20 2.08 -9.47
N GLU A 112 7.71 2.70 -8.39
CA GLU A 112 8.33 3.84 -7.74
C GLU A 112 9.27 3.43 -6.60
N LEU A 113 9.33 2.13 -6.28
CA LEU A 113 10.19 1.62 -5.21
C LEU A 113 11.60 1.35 -5.72
N SER A 114 12.60 1.74 -4.93
CA SER A 114 13.98 1.31 -5.17
C SER A 114 14.13 -0.19 -4.91
N GLY A 115 15.22 -0.79 -5.41
CA GLY A 115 15.52 -2.20 -5.15
C GLY A 115 15.63 -2.50 -3.65
N GLY A 116 16.26 -1.60 -2.89
CA GLY A 116 16.39 -1.74 -1.45
C GLY A 116 15.05 -1.64 -0.72
N GLU A 117 14.18 -0.73 -1.15
CA GLU A 117 12.84 -0.60 -0.58
C GLU A 117 12.00 -1.84 -0.83
N ALA A 118 11.99 -2.37 -2.06
CA ALA A 118 11.29 -3.60 -2.41
C ALA A 118 11.81 -4.79 -1.60
N GLN A 119 13.11 -4.89 -1.41
CA GLN A 119 13.75 -5.93 -0.59
C GLN A 119 13.30 -5.84 0.87
N ARG A 120 13.26 -4.64 1.44
CA ARG A 120 12.80 -4.42 2.82
C ARG A 120 11.32 -4.72 3.01
N ILE A 121 10.47 -4.48 2.00
CA ILE A 121 9.07 -4.90 2.05
C ILE A 121 8.95 -6.41 2.15
N LYS A 122 9.73 -7.15 1.37
CA LYS A 122 9.78 -8.61 1.45
C LYS A 122 10.27 -9.08 2.82
N LEU A 123 11.31 -8.43 3.36
CA LEU A 123 11.83 -8.72 4.69
C LEU A 123 10.74 -8.48 5.76
N ALA A 124 10.03 -7.36 5.70
CA ALA A 124 8.96 -7.05 6.63
C ALA A 124 7.85 -8.10 6.59
N ALA A 125 7.48 -8.57 5.39
CA ALA A 125 6.48 -9.62 5.22
C ALA A 125 6.92 -10.94 5.88
N GLU A 126 8.19 -11.30 5.76
CA GLU A 126 8.74 -12.50 6.42
C GLU A 126 8.82 -12.34 7.93
N LEU A 127 9.25 -11.17 8.43
CA LEU A 127 9.34 -10.90 9.87
C LEU A 127 7.97 -10.86 10.54
N SER A 128 6.91 -10.57 9.81
CA SER A 128 5.54 -10.58 10.34
C SER A 128 4.95 -11.99 10.47
N LYS A 129 5.59 -13.00 9.91
CA LYS A 129 5.19 -14.41 10.06
C LYS A 129 5.67 -14.96 11.40
N ARG A 130 4.95 -15.99 11.93
CA ARG A 130 5.41 -16.68 13.12
C ARG A 130 6.73 -17.39 12.85
N SER A 131 7.71 -17.17 13.72
CA SER A 131 8.98 -17.88 13.66
C SER A 131 8.77 -19.38 13.93
N THR A 132 9.31 -20.22 13.05
CA THR A 132 9.35 -21.68 13.24
C THR A 132 10.69 -22.14 13.80
N GLY A 133 11.67 -21.24 13.91
CA GLY A 133 13.05 -21.56 14.25
C GLY A 133 13.83 -22.28 13.16
N LYS A 134 13.22 -22.45 11.99
CA LYS A 134 13.80 -23.21 10.86
C LYS A 134 14.07 -22.38 9.61
N THR A 135 13.76 -21.09 9.65
CA THR A 135 13.88 -20.19 8.49
C THR A 135 15.23 -19.48 8.53
N ILE A 136 15.91 -19.47 7.40
CA ILE A 136 17.16 -18.73 7.20
C ILE A 136 16.86 -17.63 6.18
N TYR A 137 17.26 -16.39 6.51
CA TYR A 137 17.12 -15.24 5.61
C TYR A 137 18.47 -14.92 4.96
N ILE A 138 18.48 -14.88 3.64
CA ILE A 138 19.65 -14.45 2.86
C ILE A 138 19.35 -13.06 2.33
N LEU A 139 20.15 -12.09 2.76
CA LEU A 139 19.98 -10.68 2.39
C LEU A 139 21.12 -10.28 1.46
N ASP A 140 20.74 -9.62 0.36
CA ASP A 140 21.69 -9.06 -0.61
C ASP A 140 21.61 -7.53 -0.50
N GLU A 141 22.74 -6.92 -0.09
CA GLU A 141 22.84 -5.48 0.13
C GLU A 141 21.67 -4.90 0.94
N PRO A 142 21.41 -5.40 2.17
CA PRO A 142 20.20 -5.03 2.94
C PRO A 142 20.15 -3.56 3.35
N THR A 143 21.28 -2.85 3.30
CA THR A 143 21.37 -1.44 3.65
C THR A 143 21.23 -0.49 2.46
N THR A 144 21.01 -1.02 1.26
CA THR A 144 20.85 -0.21 0.04
C THR A 144 19.65 0.74 0.20
N GLY A 145 19.89 2.03 -0.03
CA GLY A 145 18.90 3.08 0.08
C GLY A 145 18.55 3.50 1.51
N LEU A 146 19.19 2.94 2.53
CA LEU A 146 19.02 3.39 3.91
C LEU A 146 19.94 4.59 4.21
N HIS A 147 19.43 5.50 5.02
CA HIS A 147 20.27 6.50 5.65
C HIS A 147 21.18 5.80 6.66
N PHE A 148 22.40 6.28 6.81
CA PHE A 148 23.37 5.60 7.63
C PHE A 148 22.96 5.50 9.12
N ALA A 149 22.10 6.38 9.59
CA ALA A 149 21.52 6.31 10.93
C ALA A 149 20.49 5.17 11.10
N ASP A 150 20.00 4.58 10.01
CA ASP A 150 19.01 3.51 10.01
C ASP A 150 19.65 2.11 9.87
N VAL A 151 20.96 2.02 9.71
CA VAL A 151 21.74 0.78 9.56
C VAL A 151 22.07 0.11 10.95
#